data_72c3ad57e3405b721168fb700967766d
#
_entry.id   72c3ad57e3405b721168fb700967766d
#
_cell.length_a   1.000
_cell.length_b   1.000
_cell.length_c   1.000
_cell.angle_alpha   90.00
_cell.angle_beta   90.00
_cell.angle_gamma   90.00
#
_symmetry.space_group_name_H-M   'P 1'
#
loop_
_entity.id
_entity.type
_entity.pdbx_description
1 polymer ?
#
loop_
_entity_poly.entity_id
_entity_poly.type
_entity_poly.pdbx_seq_one_letter_code
_entity_poly.pdbx_strand_id
1 'polypeptide(L)'
;MNDPEHRTSSVEHRTRNLGLATSHFVTGGAGFIGSHLVDRLMKEGKKVTVYDNLASGKKENIEHHLGRKDFKFIPADLLDFQTLKESIRSHEIVWHLGANTDIPTGNKVTDLDLKNCTIATHNVLEAMKENNIEKLLFTSSACVYGDALPIALGETFGPLLPISLYGAGKLACEGLISAYCHLFGIQAWIFRFANVVGARMGHGVIFDFIQKLRKNPRELEILGDGKQEKPFFLVEDCLEGMLCAFQNSSSLYDVFNLGCDSFTSVTRVAQIVAKEMGLNNVSFKYTGGKRGWPGDVPVIHFNVEKMKKLGWQARHSSDEAVRIAARRLLRSL
;
A
#
# COMPACT_ATOMS: atom_id res chain seq x y z
N MET A 1 -12.85 -12.61 59.18
CA MET A 1 -12.00 -13.77 58.81
C MET A 1 -12.61 -14.35 57.56
N ASN A 2 -12.01 -14.05 56.45
CA ASN A 2 -11.99 -14.85 55.22
C ASN A 2 -11.33 -14.00 54.15
N ASP A 3 -10.11 -14.39 53.82
CA ASP A 3 -9.21 -13.82 52.88
C ASP A 3 -9.64 -14.19 51.44
N PRO A 4 -9.72 -13.28 50.46
CA PRO A 4 -9.90 -13.66 49.07
C PRO A 4 -8.54 -13.87 48.39
N GLU A 5 -8.28 -15.09 48.00
CA GLU A 5 -7.14 -15.57 47.24
C GLU A 5 -6.89 -14.74 45.98
N HIS A 6 -5.67 -14.23 45.88
CA HIS A 6 -5.06 -13.70 44.67
C HIS A 6 -4.93 -14.83 43.60
N ARG A 7 -5.81 -14.84 42.62
CA ARG A 7 -5.53 -15.55 41.34
C ARG A 7 -4.62 -14.70 40.46
N THR A 8 -3.33 -14.93 40.57
CA THR A 8 -2.37 -14.53 39.54
C THR A 8 -2.55 -15.43 38.32
N SER A 9 -3.24 -14.94 37.28
CA SER A 9 -3.24 -15.56 35.97
C SER A 9 -1.90 -15.27 35.30
N SER A 10 -1.00 -16.24 35.28
CA SER A 10 0.19 -16.27 34.47
C SER A 10 -0.24 -16.24 32.98
N VAL A 11 -0.06 -15.10 32.34
CA VAL A 11 -0.13 -14.98 30.88
C VAL A 11 1.11 -15.66 30.34
N GLU A 12 1.00 -16.95 30.03
CA GLU A 12 2.01 -17.66 29.25
C GLU A 12 2.09 -17.03 27.86
N HIS A 13 3.18 -16.34 27.60
CA HIS A 13 3.59 -15.94 26.27
C HIS A 13 3.81 -17.21 25.45
N ARG A 14 2.78 -17.69 24.76
CA ARG A 14 2.95 -18.67 23.70
C ARG A 14 3.71 -18.01 22.55
N THR A 15 5.02 -18.13 22.56
CA THR A 15 5.85 -18.10 21.37
C THR A 15 5.38 -19.20 20.43
N ARG A 16 4.38 -18.90 19.58
CA ARG A 16 3.98 -19.82 18.52
C ARG A 16 5.14 -19.95 17.55
N ASN A 17 5.78 -21.12 17.57
CA ASN A 17 6.68 -21.59 16.52
C ASN A 17 6.03 -21.35 15.15
N LEU A 18 6.58 -20.41 14.37
CA LEU A 18 6.20 -20.12 12.97
C LEU A 18 6.65 -21.24 12.00
N GLY A 19 6.74 -22.49 12.48
CA GLY A 19 7.24 -23.64 11.73
C GLY A 19 6.22 -24.35 10.83
N LEU A 20 4.93 -24.00 10.87
CA LEU A 20 3.93 -24.53 9.94
C LEU A 20 3.70 -23.50 8.82
N ALA A 21 3.59 -23.98 7.59
CA ALA A 21 3.30 -23.14 6.43
C ALA A 21 1.94 -22.44 6.63
N THR A 22 1.98 -21.17 7.13
CA THR A 22 0.78 -20.35 7.28
C THR A 22 0.17 -20.06 5.91
N SER A 23 -1.18 -20.01 5.86
CA SER A 23 -1.92 -19.75 4.63
C SER A 23 -2.31 -18.27 4.56
N HIS A 24 -1.92 -17.63 3.46
CA HIS A 24 -2.10 -16.21 3.21
C HIS A 24 -3.06 -15.98 2.03
N PHE A 25 -4.05 -15.14 2.23
CA PHE A 25 -4.95 -14.66 1.18
C PHE A 25 -4.56 -13.24 0.80
N VAL A 26 -4.22 -12.99 -0.46
CA VAL A 26 -3.72 -11.70 -0.94
C VAL A 26 -4.67 -11.15 -1.99
N THR A 27 -5.46 -10.14 -1.65
CA THR A 27 -6.26 -9.41 -2.64
C THR A 27 -5.38 -8.37 -3.34
N GLY A 28 -5.60 -8.16 -4.65
CA GLY A 28 -4.72 -7.28 -5.42
C GLY A 28 -3.30 -7.85 -5.60
N GLY A 29 -3.15 -9.18 -5.50
CA GLY A 29 -1.85 -9.84 -5.51
C GLY A 29 -1.15 -9.87 -6.88
N ALA A 30 -1.84 -9.57 -7.97
CA ALA A 30 -1.26 -9.40 -9.30
C ALA A 30 -0.84 -7.94 -9.59
N GLY A 31 -1.16 -7.00 -8.68
CA GLY A 31 -0.76 -5.60 -8.76
C GLY A 31 0.72 -5.36 -8.44
N PHE A 32 1.13 -4.09 -8.44
CA PHE A 32 2.51 -3.67 -8.17
C PHE A 32 3.00 -4.17 -6.79
N ILE A 33 2.45 -3.65 -5.70
CA ILE A 33 2.91 -4.00 -4.35
C ILE A 33 2.55 -5.46 -4.03
N GLY A 34 1.33 -5.89 -4.42
CA GLY A 34 0.84 -7.24 -4.15
C GLY A 34 1.72 -8.34 -4.73
N SER A 35 2.19 -8.20 -5.96
CA SER A 35 3.05 -9.21 -6.59
C SER A 35 4.44 -9.33 -5.94
N HIS A 36 5.01 -8.23 -5.45
CA HIS A 36 6.23 -8.28 -4.66
C HIS A 36 6.01 -8.94 -3.29
N LEU A 37 4.83 -8.70 -2.66
CA LEU A 37 4.46 -9.39 -1.43
C LEU A 37 4.29 -10.90 -1.67
N VAL A 38 3.63 -11.28 -2.76
CA VAL A 38 3.47 -12.68 -3.16
C VAL A 38 4.84 -13.35 -3.31
N ASP A 39 5.78 -12.73 -4.04
CA ASP A 39 7.14 -13.24 -4.20
C ASP A 39 7.83 -13.45 -2.85
N ARG A 40 7.67 -12.49 -1.94
CA ARG A 40 8.26 -12.57 -0.59
C ARG A 40 7.67 -13.72 0.22
N LEU A 41 6.37 -13.86 0.27
CA LEU A 41 5.68 -14.93 1.01
C LEU A 41 6.01 -16.31 0.44
N MET A 42 6.02 -16.44 -0.89
CA MET A 42 6.39 -17.69 -1.57
C MET A 42 7.86 -18.08 -1.32
N LYS A 43 8.76 -17.11 -1.28
CA LYS A 43 10.17 -17.32 -0.91
C LYS A 43 10.33 -17.81 0.53
N GLU A 44 9.46 -17.40 1.43
CA GLU A 44 9.41 -17.84 2.83
C GLU A 44 8.68 -19.18 3.04
N GLY A 45 8.28 -19.86 1.96
CA GLY A 45 7.60 -21.16 2.01
C GLY A 45 6.16 -21.09 2.51
N LYS A 46 5.50 -19.93 2.38
CA LYS A 46 4.09 -19.75 2.76
C LYS A 46 3.16 -20.29 1.67
N LYS A 47 1.96 -20.71 2.07
CA LYS A 47 0.88 -21.01 1.12
C LYS A 47 0.17 -19.69 0.76
N VAL A 48 0.09 -19.37 -0.52
CA VAL A 48 -0.47 -18.09 -0.97
C VAL A 48 -1.62 -18.30 -1.96
N THR A 49 -2.75 -17.69 -1.68
CA THR A 49 -3.84 -17.52 -2.65
C THR A 49 -3.92 -16.06 -3.05
N VAL A 50 -3.77 -15.78 -4.34
CA VAL A 50 -3.99 -14.46 -4.93
C VAL A 50 -5.43 -14.37 -5.44
N TYR A 51 -6.13 -13.30 -5.06
CA TYR A 51 -7.47 -12.94 -5.53
C TYR A 51 -7.41 -11.57 -6.21
N ASP A 52 -7.58 -11.54 -7.53
CA ASP A 52 -7.38 -10.33 -8.34
C ASP A 52 -8.19 -10.41 -9.63
N ASN A 53 -8.93 -9.36 -9.97
CA ASN A 53 -9.72 -9.30 -11.21
C ASN A 53 -8.91 -8.83 -12.43
N LEU A 54 -7.62 -8.53 -12.24
CA LEU A 54 -6.70 -8.03 -13.28
C LEU A 54 -7.10 -6.68 -13.89
N ALA A 55 -7.95 -5.88 -13.22
CA ALA A 55 -8.34 -4.57 -13.71
C ALA A 55 -7.15 -3.60 -13.80
N SER A 56 -6.21 -3.69 -12.87
CA SER A 56 -4.93 -2.97 -12.88
C SER A 56 -3.72 -3.89 -12.68
N GLY A 57 -3.93 -5.04 -12.07
CA GLY A 57 -2.93 -6.10 -11.93
C GLY A 57 -2.62 -6.77 -13.28
N LYS A 58 -1.44 -7.39 -13.36
CA LYS A 58 -0.98 -8.12 -14.54
C LYS A 58 -0.65 -9.56 -14.17
N LYS A 59 -1.18 -10.52 -14.94
CA LYS A 59 -0.94 -11.95 -14.73
C LYS A 59 0.55 -12.28 -14.79
N GLU A 60 1.30 -11.60 -15.65
CA GLU A 60 2.74 -11.75 -15.83
C GLU A 60 3.52 -11.51 -14.53
N ASN A 61 2.99 -10.67 -13.63
CA ASN A 61 3.64 -10.40 -12.35
C ASN A 61 3.69 -11.62 -11.40
N ILE A 62 2.81 -12.60 -11.61
CA ILE A 62 2.65 -13.79 -10.73
C ILE A 62 2.74 -15.11 -11.50
N GLU A 63 2.92 -15.09 -12.84
CA GLU A 63 2.88 -16.29 -13.68
C GLU A 63 3.95 -17.32 -13.30
N HIS A 64 5.11 -16.88 -12.81
CA HIS A 64 6.20 -17.75 -12.37
C HIS A 64 5.88 -18.58 -11.12
N HIS A 65 4.75 -18.30 -10.46
CA HIS A 65 4.23 -19.12 -9.36
C HIS A 65 3.16 -20.11 -9.80
N LEU A 66 2.58 -19.95 -11.01
CA LEU A 66 1.52 -20.83 -11.48
C LEU A 66 1.99 -22.29 -11.55
N GLY A 67 1.10 -23.21 -11.17
CA GLY A 67 1.41 -24.65 -11.13
C GLY A 67 2.12 -25.13 -9.86
N ARG A 68 2.57 -24.26 -8.98
CA ARG A 68 3.10 -24.65 -7.68
C ARG A 68 1.97 -25.13 -6.75
N LYS A 69 2.24 -26.15 -5.92
CA LYS A 69 1.26 -26.73 -4.98
C LYS A 69 0.90 -25.78 -3.83
N ASP A 70 1.79 -24.84 -3.52
CA ASP A 70 1.67 -23.84 -2.45
C ASP A 70 1.14 -22.47 -2.95
N PHE A 71 0.77 -22.37 -4.24
CA PHE A 71 0.26 -21.16 -4.86
C PHE A 71 -1.08 -21.40 -5.57
N LYS A 72 -2.04 -20.49 -5.38
CA LYS A 72 -3.32 -20.47 -6.10
C LYS A 72 -3.62 -19.07 -6.61
N PHE A 73 -4.07 -18.96 -7.86
CA PHE A 73 -4.59 -17.71 -8.42
C PHE A 73 -6.09 -17.85 -8.72
N ILE A 74 -6.88 -16.89 -8.26
CA ILE A 74 -8.33 -16.81 -8.45
C ILE A 74 -8.62 -15.48 -9.17
N PRO A 75 -8.93 -15.51 -10.49
CA PRO A 75 -9.31 -14.32 -11.24
C PRO A 75 -10.76 -13.95 -10.93
N ALA A 76 -11.00 -13.11 -9.93
CA ALA A 76 -12.34 -12.72 -9.51
C ALA A 76 -12.38 -11.33 -8.88
N ASP A 77 -13.57 -10.73 -8.81
CA ASP A 77 -13.81 -9.39 -8.32
C ASP A 77 -14.19 -9.40 -6.83
N LEU A 78 -13.69 -8.46 -6.06
CA LEU A 78 -14.02 -8.28 -4.64
C LEU A 78 -15.50 -7.90 -4.41
N LEU A 79 -16.17 -7.44 -5.46
CA LEU A 79 -17.61 -7.16 -5.42
C LEU A 79 -18.46 -8.44 -5.57
N ASP A 80 -17.88 -9.54 -6.03
CA ASP A 80 -18.52 -10.86 -6.01
C ASP A 80 -18.31 -11.49 -4.62
N PHE A 81 -19.22 -11.12 -3.70
CA PHE A 81 -19.14 -11.56 -2.31
C PHE A 81 -19.18 -13.09 -2.16
N GLN A 82 -19.99 -13.79 -2.94
CA GLN A 82 -20.12 -15.24 -2.81
C GLN A 82 -18.82 -15.96 -3.17
N THR A 83 -18.22 -15.60 -4.32
CA THR A 83 -16.92 -16.14 -4.75
C THR A 83 -15.82 -15.79 -3.76
N LEU A 84 -15.81 -14.56 -3.23
CA LEU A 84 -14.84 -14.12 -2.22
C LEU A 84 -14.94 -14.94 -0.94
N LYS A 85 -16.16 -15.08 -0.39
CA LYS A 85 -16.44 -15.84 0.83
C LYS A 85 -16.00 -17.30 0.74
N GLU A 86 -16.21 -17.95 -0.41
CA GLU A 86 -15.78 -19.32 -0.63
C GLU A 86 -14.27 -19.42 -0.79
N SER A 87 -13.66 -18.46 -1.48
CA SER A 87 -12.24 -18.44 -1.79
C SER A 87 -11.35 -18.20 -0.59
N ILE A 88 -11.82 -17.40 0.39
CA ILE A 88 -11.03 -17.01 1.56
C ILE A 88 -10.96 -18.10 2.65
N ARG A 89 -11.81 -19.13 2.55
CA ARG A 89 -11.86 -20.22 3.54
C ARG A 89 -10.49 -20.84 3.79
N SER A 90 -10.25 -21.23 5.04
CA SER A 90 -9.04 -21.93 5.48
C SER A 90 -7.74 -21.11 5.35
N HIS A 91 -7.83 -19.79 5.21
CA HIS A 91 -6.68 -18.90 5.32
C HIS A 91 -6.58 -18.33 6.74
N GLU A 92 -5.34 -18.07 7.18
CA GLU A 92 -5.06 -17.56 8.52
C GLU A 92 -4.86 -16.05 8.53
N ILE A 93 -4.38 -15.49 7.40
CA ILE A 93 -3.98 -14.08 7.28
C ILE A 93 -4.49 -13.54 5.95
N VAL A 94 -5.14 -12.38 6.01
CA VAL A 94 -5.58 -11.62 4.83
C VAL A 94 -4.71 -10.39 4.65
N TRP A 95 -4.11 -10.27 3.47
CA TRP A 95 -3.43 -9.08 2.97
C TRP A 95 -4.36 -8.39 1.99
N HIS A 96 -4.97 -7.29 2.41
CA HIS A 96 -5.94 -6.58 1.58
C HIS A 96 -5.29 -5.38 0.89
N LEU A 97 -4.83 -5.61 -0.36
CA LEU A 97 -4.20 -4.60 -1.22
C LEU A 97 -5.09 -4.21 -2.41
N GLY A 98 -6.16 -4.99 -2.68
CA GLY A 98 -7.08 -4.71 -3.77
C GLY A 98 -7.81 -3.38 -3.58
N ALA A 99 -7.65 -2.45 -4.52
CA ALA A 99 -8.33 -1.16 -4.56
C ALA A 99 -8.16 -0.52 -5.94
N ASN A 100 -8.96 0.50 -6.25
CA ASN A 100 -8.63 1.40 -7.36
C ASN A 100 -7.32 2.14 -7.05
N THR A 101 -6.43 2.26 -8.02
CA THR A 101 -5.15 2.97 -7.91
C THR A 101 -5.06 4.17 -8.85
N ASP A 102 -6.06 4.38 -9.71
CA ASP A 102 -6.16 5.51 -10.63
C ASP A 102 -7.01 6.63 -10.00
N ILE A 103 -6.35 7.46 -9.17
CA ILE A 103 -7.00 8.58 -8.46
C ILE A 103 -7.65 9.58 -9.43
N PRO A 104 -7.00 10.01 -10.54
CA PRO A 104 -7.64 10.90 -11.50
C PRO A 104 -8.92 10.35 -12.13
N THR A 105 -8.97 9.07 -12.45
CA THR A 105 -10.18 8.41 -12.95
C THR A 105 -11.24 8.28 -11.86
N GLY A 106 -10.87 7.95 -10.62
CA GLY A 106 -11.79 7.91 -9.48
C GLY A 106 -12.49 9.26 -9.25
N ASN A 107 -11.80 10.38 -9.44
CA ASN A 107 -12.41 11.70 -9.33
C ASN A 107 -13.42 12.02 -10.46
N LYS A 108 -13.36 11.33 -11.60
CA LYS A 108 -14.32 11.48 -12.72
C LYS A 108 -15.50 10.51 -12.59
N VAL A 109 -15.22 9.29 -12.18
CA VAL A 109 -16.21 8.22 -11.93
C VAL A 109 -16.39 8.09 -10.42
N THR A 110 -17.32 8.89 -9.89
CA THR A 110 -17.39 9.18 -8.44
C THR A 110 -17.76 7.99 -7.56
N ASP A 111 -18.31 6.92 -8.10
CA ASP A 111 -18.62 5.68 -7.40
C ASP A 111 -17.50 4.60 -7.50
N LEU A 112 -16.44 4.89 -8.27
CA LEU A 112 -15.34 3.95 -8.49
C LEU A 112 -14.62 3.59 -7.19
N ASP A 113 -14.22 4.60 -6.42
CA ASP A 113 -13.55 4.38 -5.13
C ASP A 113 -14.52 3.90 -4.05
N LEU A 114 -15.80 4.31 -4.09
CA LEU A 114 -16.82 3.77 -3.21
C LEU A 114 -16.95 2.25 -3.40
N LYS A 115 -17.06 1.79 -4.64
CA LYS A 115 -17.21 0.37 -4.96
C LYS A 115 -15.92 -0.42 -4.72
N ASN A 116 -14.82 -0.01 -5.35
CA ASN A 116 -13.59 -0.80 -5.39
C ASN A 116 -12.67 -0.60 -4.18
N CYS A 117 -13.02 0.33 -3.27
CA CYS A 117 -12.32 0.49 -2.00
C CYS A 117 -13.27 0.18 -0.83
N THR A 118 -14.32 0.97 -0.63
CA THR A 118 -15.15 0.88 0.58
C THR A 118 -16.03 -0.38 0.60
N ILE A 119 -16.80 -0.64 -0.46
CA ILE A 119 -17.68 -1.83 -0.54
C ILE A 119 -16.82 -3.11 -0.64
N ALA A 120 -15.75 -3.07 -1.44
CA ALA A 120 -14.82 -4.20 -1.54
C ALA A 120 -14.19 -4.55 -0.17
N THR A 121 -13.78 -3.55 0.62
CA THR A 121 -13.26 -3.77 1.98
C THR A 121 -14.33 -4.33 2.91
N HIS A 122 -15.56 -3.83 2.85
CA HIS A 122 -16.68 -4.40 3.60
C HIS A 122 -16.88 -5.88 3.26
N ASN A 123 -16.88 -6.25 1.98
CA ASN A 123 -17.01 -7.65 1.55
C ASN A 123 -15.88 -8.53 2.09
N VAL A 124 -14.64 -8.03 2.10
CA VAL A 124 -13.50 -8.77 2.69
C VAL A 124 -13.72 -8.99 4.19
N LEU A 125 -14.14 -7.96 4.93
CA LEU A 125 -14.40 -8.04 6.36
C LEU A 125 -15.54 -9.02 6.69
N GLU A 126 -16.65 -8.98 5.95
CA GLU A 126 -17.75 -9.93 6.11
C GLU A 126 -17.29 -11.37 5.79
N ALA A 127 -16.54 -11.57 4.69
CA ALA A 127 -16.02 -12.88 4.34
C ALA A 127 -15.06 -13.43 5.41
N MET A 128 -14.22 -12.56 6.00
CA MET A 128 -13.34 -12.92 7.13
C MET A 128 -14.15 -13.33 8.36
N LYS A 129 -15.13 -12.51 8.75
CA LYS A 129 -16.01 -12.77 9.89
C LYS A 129 -16.74 -14.11 9.76
N GLU A 130 -17.36 -14.37 8.60
CA GLU A 130 -18.10 -15.61 8.35
C GLU A 130 -17.20 -16.87 8.29
N ASN A 131 -15.90 -16.70 8.05
CA ASN A 131 -14.92 -17.78 8.02
C ASN A 131 -14.00 -17.83 9.25
N ASN A 132 -14.26 -17.03 10.30
CA ASN A 132 -13.46 -16.92 11.52
C ASN A 132 -11.97 -16.64 11.27
N ILE A 133 -11.67 -15.72 10.33
CA ILE A 133 -10.32 -15.27 10.04
C ILE A 133 -10.06 -13.98 10.81
N GLU A 134 -9.04 -13.99 11.66
CA GLU A 134 -8.84 -12.94 12.67
C GLU A 134 -7.74 -11.93 12.32
N LYS A 135 -6.95 -12.13 11.24
CA LYS A 135 -5.78 -11.28 10.95
C LYS A 135 -5.90 -10.58 9.60
N LEU A 136 -5.92 -9.24 9.64
CA LEU A 136 -6.02 -8.37 8.48
C LEU A 136 -4.83 -7.42 8.41
N LEU A 137 -4.14 -7.38 7.27
CA LEU A 137 -3.18 -6.33 6.94
C LEU A 137 -3.75 -5.51 5.78
N PHE A 138 -3.98 -4.22 6.02
CA PHE A 138 -4.67 -3.34 5.08
C PHE A 138 -3.77 -2.20 4.60
N THR A 139 -3.75 -1.98 3.29
CA THR A 139 -3.01 -0.87 2.68
C THR A 139 -3.88 0.36 2.57
N SER A 140 -3.65 1.31 3.46
CA SER A 140 -4.20 2.66 3.43
C SER A 140 -3.23 3.62 2.68
N SER A 141 -3.42 4.90 2.80
CA SER A 141 -2.69 5.90 2.02
C SER A 141 -2.48 7.20 2.81
N ALA A 142 -1.41 7.92 2.50
CA ALA A 142 -1.22 9.31 2.92
C ALA A 142 -2.37 10.24 2.52
N CYS A 143 -3.15 9.89 1.49
CA CYS A 143 -4.29 10.68 1.03
C CYS A 143 -5.39 10.86 2.09
N VAL A 144 -5.41 10.02 3.14
CA VAL A 144 -6.36 10.17 4.26
C VAL A 144 -6.12 11.44 5.08
N TYR A 145 -4.90 11.95 5.09
CA TYR A 145 -4.56 13.18 5.82
C TYR A 145 -5.11 14.45 5.15
N GLY A 146 -5.44 14.35 3.86
CA GLY A 146 -5.90 15.49 3.08
C GLY A 146 -4.84 16.56 2.87
N ASP A 147 -5.26 17.82 2.75
CA ASP A 147 -4.40 18.99 2.53
C ASP A 147 -3.91 19.55 3.88
N ALA A 148 -3.23 18.72 4.64
CA ALA A 148 -2.67 19.11 5.92
C ALA A 148 -1.55 20.15 5.74
N LEU A 149 -1.29 20.93 6.79
CA LEU A 149 -0.15 21.85 6.82
C LEU A 149 1.16 21.08 6.65
N PRO A 150 2.26 21.74 6.19
CA PRO A 150 3.57 21.11 6.01
C PRO A 150 4.26 20.81 7.36
N ILE A 151 3.62 19.95 8.14
CA ILE A 151 4.12 19.41 9.40
C ILE A 151 4.35 17.91 9.24
N ALA A 152 5.21 17.34 10.07
CA ALA A 152 5.40 15.89 10.08
C ALA A 152 4.15 15.19 10.64
N LEU A 153 3.35 14.58 9.74
CA LEU A 153 2.06 13.94 10.06
C LEU A 153 2.29 12.60 10.75
N GLY A 154 1.91 12.49 12.01
CA GLY A 154 1.89 11.24 12.78
C GLY A 154 0.56 10.50 12.64
N GLU A 155 0.52 9.25 13.08
CA GLU A 155 -0.67 8.39 12.95
C GLU A 155 -1.87 8.89 13.77
N THR A 156 -1.63 9.66 14.82
CA THR A 156 -2.66 10.26 15.70
C THR A 156 -3.13 11.64 15.24
N PHE A 157 -2.58 12.16 14.12
CA PHE A 157 -3.02 13.44 13.57
C PHE A 157 -4.50 13.39 13.18
N GLY A 158 -5.22 14.45 13.49
CA GLY A 158 -6.63 14.64 13.13
C GLY A 158 -7.07 16.11 13.29
N PRO A 159 -8.24 16.48 12.72
CA PRO A 159 -9.15 15.63 11.96
C PRO A 159 -8.58 15.21 10.60
N LEU A 160 -8.94 13.99 10.14
CA LEU A 160 -8.59 13.52 8.79
C LEU A 160 -9.63 14.04 7.78
N LEU A 161 -9.18 14.87 6.85
CA LEU A 161 -10.05 15.55 5.87
C LEU A 161 -9.53 15.31 4.44
N PRO A 162 -9.74 14.11 3.87
CA PRO A 162 -9.26 13.75 2.54
C PRO A 162 -9.88 14.65 1.47
N ILE A 163 -9.08 15.02 0.46
CA ILE A 163 -9.48 15.92 -0.64
C ILE A 163 -9.65 15.19 -1.97
N SER A 164 -9.64 13.85 -1.96
CA SER A 164 -9.93 12.99 -3.10
C SER A 164 -10.91 11.90 -2.70
N LEU A 165 -11.68 11.37 -3.67
CA LEU A 165 -12.59 10.23 -3.43
C LEU A 165 -11.81 8.97 -3.03
N TYR A 166 -10.62 8.77 -3.59
CA TYR A 166 -9.70 7.72 -3.17
C TYR A 166 -9.32 7.84 -1.68
N GLY A 167 -8.88 9.02 -1.25
CA GLY A 167 -8.56 9.27 0.17
C GLY A 167 -9.76 9.08 1.09
N ALA A 168 -10.94 9.54 0.67
CA ALA A 168 -12.19 9.35 1.40
C ALA A 168 -12.56 7.85 1.51
N GLY A 169 -12.43 7.09 0.42
CA GLY A 169 -12.63 5.65 0.40
C GLY A 169 -11.68 4.92 1.35
N LYS A 170 -10.37 5.27 1.34
CA LYS A 170 -9.39 4.67 2.26
C LYS A 170 -9.69 5.01 3.72
N LEU A 171 -10.09 6.24 4.03
CA LEU A 171 -10.49 6.63 5.39
C LEU A 171 -11.75 5.88 5.86
N ALA A 172 -12.75 5.73 4.97
CA ALA A 172 -13.93 4.94 5.27
C ALA A 172 -13.57 3.48 5.58
N CYS A 173 -12.62 2.88 4.84
CA CYS A 173 -12.10 1.55 5.13
C CYS A 173 -11.43 1.46 6.50
N GLU A 174 -10.58 2.43 6.89
CA GLU A 174 -9.98 2.46 8.23
C GLU A 174 -11.07 2.47 9.32
N GLY A 175 -12.14 3.26 9.14
CA GLY A 175 -13.28 3.30 10.07
C GLY A 175 -14.04 1.96 10.16
N LEU A 176 -14.34 1.34 9.00
CA LEU A 176 -14.97 0.02 8.95
C LEU A 176 -14.11 -1.04 9.65
N ILE A 177 -12.81 -1.10 9.32
CA ILE A 177 -11.89 -2.06 9.92
C ILE A 177 -11.82 -1.87 11.44
N SER A 178 -11.72 -0.63 11.94
CA SER A 178 -11.74 -0.34 13.38
C SER A 178 -13.00 -0.88 14.04
N ALA A 179 -14.18 -0.68 13.44
CA ALA A 179 -15.44 -1.20 13.96
C ALA A 179 -15.45 -2.74 14.00
N TYR A 180 -14.98 -3.42 12.93
CA TYR A 180 -14.90 -4.88 12.89
C TYR A 180 -13.91 -5.45 13.89
N CYS A 181 -12.78 -4.77 14.14
CA CYS A 181 -11.85 -5.15 15.21
C CYS A 181 -12.54 -5.19 16.56
N HIS A 182 -13.27 -4.13 16.92
CA HIS A 182 -13.92 -4.03 18.23
C HIS A 182 -15.16 -4.93 18.38
N LEU A 183 -15.94 -5.12 17.31
CA LEU A 183 -17.18 -5.90 17.34
C LEU A 183 -16.95 -7.40 17.19
N PHE A 184 -15.96 -7.80 16.37
CA PHE A 184 -15.78 -9.20 15.96
C PHE A 184 -14.39 -9.77 16.26
N GLY A 185 -13.52 -9.00 16.93
CA GLY A 185 -12.20 -9.48 17.36
C GLY A 185 -11.18 -9.66 16.23
N ILE A 186 -11.40 -9.07 15.05
CA ILE A 186 -10.40 -9.05 13.98
C ILE A 186 -9.23 -8.18 14.42
N GLN A 187 -8.01 -8.70 14.37
CA GLN A 187 -6.80 -7.94 14.59
C GLN A 187 -6.33 -7.32 13.27
N ALA A 188 -6.10 -6.00 13.24
CA ALA A 188 -5.77 -5.30 12.00
C ALA A 188 -4.52 -4.41 12.13
N TRP A 189 -3.66 -4.49 11.10
CA TRP A 189 -2.53 -3.60 10.85
C TRP A 189 -2.84 -2.73 9.64
N ILE A 190 -2.93 -1.42 9.85
CA ILE A 190 -3.28 -0.44 8.84
C ILE A 190 -2.01 0.31 8.42
N PHE A 191 -1.71 0.31 7.12
CA PHE A 191 -0.51 0.96 6.59
C PHE A 191 -0.87 2.17 5.75
N ARG A 192 -0.61 3.36 6.24
CA ARG A 192 -0.70 4.61 5.46
C ARG A 192 0.61 4.78 4.70
N PHE A 193 0.56 4.50 3.40
CA PHE A 193 1.75 4.58 2.56
C PHE A 193 2.03 6.00 2.08
N ALA A 194 3.32 6.37 2.10
CA ALA A 194 3.88 7.39 1.23
C ALA A 194 3.95 6.86 -0.23
N ASN A 195 4.72 7.50 -1.10
CA ASN A 195 4.81 7.07 -2.49
C ASN A 195 5.73 5.84 -2.63
N VAL A 196 5.13 4.66 -2.75
CA VAL A 196 5.88 3.42 -3.02
C VAL A 196 6.32 3.41 -4.48
N VAL A 197 7.60 3.08 -4.74
CA VAL A 197 8.18 3.02 -6.09
C VAL A 197 9.00 1.74 -6.28
N GLY A 198 9.13 1.26 -7.53
CA GLY A 198 9.89 0.05 -7.80
C GLY A 198 9.62 -0.54 -9.17
N ALA A 199 10.10 -1.77 -9.39
CA ALA A 199 9.77 -2.55 -10.57
C ALA A 199 8.27 -2.89 -10.60
N ARG A 200 7.73 -3.22 -11.76
CA ARG A 200 6.30 -3.60 -12.01
C ARG A 200 5.29 -2.46 -11.76
N MET A 201 5.72 -1.23 -11.40
CA MET A 201 4.77 -0.13 -11.36
C MET A 201 4.34 0.26 -12.79
N GLY A 202 3.03 0.42 -12.99
CA GLY A 202 2.44 0.71 -14.31
C GLY A 202 1.87 2.13 -14.43
N HIS A 203 2.02 2.96 -13.39
CA HIS A 203 1.54 4.34 -13.34
C HIS A 203 2.37 5.16 -12.35
N GLY A 204 2.10 6.46 -12.27
CA GLY A 204 2.76 7.40 -11.36
C GLY A 204 3.92 8.15 -12.02
N VAL A 205 4.38 9.21 -11.36
CA VAL A 205 5.22 10.26 -11.95
C VAL A 205 6.50 9.74 -12.63
N ILE A 206 7.16 8.72 -12.07
CA ILE A 206 8.38 8.15 -12.68
C ILE A 206 8.04 7.45 -13.99
N PHE A 207 7.01 6.60 -13.98
CA PHE A 207 6.54 5.87 -15.15
C PHE A 207 6.09 6.83 -16.24
N ASP A 208 5.26 7.82 -15.89
CA ASP A 208 4.72 8.81 -16.82
C ASP A 208 5.82 9.64 -17.47
N PHE A 209 6.84 10.05 -16.70
CA PHE A 209 7.96 10.80 -17.24
C PHE A 209 8.82 9.97 -18.20
N ILE A 210 9.04 8.69 -17.88
CA ILE A 210 9.72 7.76 -18.81
C ILE A 210 8.93 7.67 -20.13
N GLN A 211 7.60 7.48 -20.05
CA GLN A 211 6.75 7.37 -21.25
C GLN A 211 6.72 8.66 -22.06
N LYS A 212 6.62 9.84 -21.41
CA LYS A 212 6.67 11.14 -22.08
C LYS A 212 8.02 11.37 -22.76
N LEU A 213 9.13 11.10 -22.08
CA LEU A 213 10.48 11.30 -22.63
C LEU A 213 10.86 10.31 -23.72
N ARG A 214 10.27 9.11 -23.75
CA ARG A 214 10.39 8.19 -24.90
C ARG A 214 9.71 8.72 -26.14
N LYS A 215 8.57 9.44 -25.98
CA LYS A 215 7.86 10.06 -27.09
C LYS A 215 8.54 11.35 -27.55
N ASN A 216 9.01 12.16 -26.61
CA ASN A 216 9.71 13.41 -26.91
C ASN A 216 10.92 13.60 -25.96
N PRO A 217 12.13 13.23 -26.40
CA PRO A 217 13.33 13.31 -25.55
C PRO A 217 13.86 14.72 -25.31
N ARG A 218 13.26 15.76 -25.93
CA ARG A 218 13.70 17.15 -25.82
C ARG A 218 12.85 17.99 -24.88
N GLU A 219 11.61 17.55 -24.60
CA GLU A 219 10.67 18.32 -23.81
C GLU A 219 9.85 17.41 -22.90
N LEU A 220 9.73 17.80 -21.64
CA LEU A 220 8.91 17.10 -20.63
C LEU A 220 7.88 18.06 -20.04
N GLU A 221 6.61 17.77 -20.25
CA GLU A 221 5.52 18.44 -19.55
C GLU A 221 5.40 17.92 -18.11
N ILE A 222 5.43 18.85 -17.17
CA ILE A 222 5.27 18.63 -15.74
C ILE A 222 3.97 19.27 -15.28
N LEU A 223 3.08 18.47 -14.69
CA LEU A 223 1.81 18.97 -14.15
C LEU A 223 2.05 19.78 -12.88
N GLY A 224 1.37 20.94 -12.78
CA GLY A 224 1.56 21.89 -11.69
C GLY A 224 2.78 22.78 -11.89
N ASP A 225 3.36 23.29 -10.80
CA ASP A 225 4.57 24.12 -10.79
C ASP A 225 5.87 23.33 -10.54
N GLY A 226 5.77 22.01 -10.40
CA GLY A 226 6.89 21.11 -10.15
C GLY A 226 7.47 21.15 -8.74
N LYS A 227 6.89 21.97 -7.85
CA LYS A 227 7.32 22.10 -6.44
C LYS A 227 6.61 21.12 -5.49
N GLN A 228 5.64 20.35 -6.00
CA GLN A 228 5.01 19.30 -5.19
C GLN A 228 6.09 18.36 -4.64
N GLU A 229 6.07 18.12 -3.34
CA GLU A 229 7.12 17.42 -2.61
C GLU A 229 6.54 16.22 -1.86
N LYS A 230 7.11 15.03 -2.11
CA LYS A 230 6.59 13.77 -1.52
C LYS A 230 7.75 12.87 -1.12
N PRO A 231 7.59 12.04 -0.09
CA PRO A 231 8.53 10.99 0.22
C PRO A 231 8.30 9.81 -0.74
N PHE A 232 9.35 9.37 -1.43
CA PHE A 232 9.36 8.15 -2.24
C PHE A 232 10.21 7.09 -1.55
N PHE A 233 9.72 5.85 -1.47
CA PHE A 233 10.49 4.76 -0.89
C PHE A 233 10.26 3.45 -1.67
N LEU A 234 11.23 2.56 -1.61
CA LEU A 234 11.20 1.35 -2.42
C LEU A 234 10.15 0.35 -1.92
N VAL A 235 9.58 -0.41 -2.85
CA VAL A 235 8.62 -1.48 -2.55
C VAL A 235 9.20 -2.54 -1.62
N GLU A 236 10.49 -2.82 -1.71
CA GLU A 236 11.18 -3.74 -0.80
C GLU A 236 11.17 -3.22 0.65
N ASP A 237 11.43 -1.91 0.84
CA ASP A 237 11.36 -1.29 2.16
C ASP A 237 9.91 -1.24 2.67
N CYS A 238 8.93 -1.03 1.77
CA CYS A 238 7.51 -1.11 2.10
C CYS A 238 7.15 -2.48 2.68
N LEU A 239 7.53 -3.57 2.01
CA LEU A 239 7.26 -4.93 2.47
C LEU A 239 7.95 -5.24 3.80
N GLU A 240 9.22 -4.85 3.96
CA GLU A 240 9.93 -5.02 5.24
C GLU A 240 9.23 -4.26 6.37
N GLY A 241 8.72 -3.05 6.10
CA GLY A 241 7.95 -2.29 7.08
C GLY A 241 6.64 -2.96 7.47
N MET A 242 5.88 -3.47 6.50
CA MET A 242 4.64 -4.22 6.75
C MET A 242 4.91 -5.46 7.61
N LEU A 243 5.93 -6.24 7.26
CA LEU A 243 6.31 -7.46 7.99
C LEU A 243 6.83 -7.13 9.39
N CYS A 244 7.63 -6.07 9.55
CA CYS A 244 8.12 -5.61 10.83
C CYS A 244 6.97 -5.23 11.78
N ALA A 245 6.00 -4.44 11.32
CA ALA A 245 4.84 -4.06 12.11
C ALA A 245 3.99 -5.29 12.49
N PHE A 246 3.76 -6.19 11.53
CA PHE A 246 3.01 -7.43 11.77
C PHE A 246 3.66 -8.33 12.84
N GLN A 247 4.99 -8.40 12.87
CA GLN A 247 5.75 -9.22 13.81
C GLN A 247 5.88 -8.58 15.20
N ASN A 248 5.90 -7.26 15.28
CA ASN A 248 6.26 -6.53 16.50
C ASN A 248 5.11 -5.71 17.13
N SER A 249 3.92 -5.71 16.55
CA SER A 249 2.71 -5.10 17.15
C SER A 249 1.66 -6.17 17.46
N SER A 250 1.08 -6.07 18.64
CA SER A 250 0.02 -6.98 19.13
C SER A 250 -1.30 -6.27 19.42
N SER A 251 -1.42 -4.99 19.10
CA SER A 251 -2.67 -4.22 19.28
C SER A 251 -3.79 -4.81 18.43
N LEU A 252 -5.03 -4.71 18.93
CA LEU A 252 -6.21 -5.16 18.19
C LEU A 252 -6.40 -4.39 16.88
N TYR A 253 -6.16 -3.09 16.92
CA TYR A 253 -6.18 -2.17 15.77
C TYR A 253 -4.97 -1.24 15.88
N ASP A 254 -4.14 -1.20 14.87
CA ASP A 254 -2.95 -0.35 14.88
C ASP A 254 -2.68 0.27 13.50
N VAL A 255 -2.30 1.54 13.49
CA VAL A 255 -2.03 2.33 12.28
C VAL A 255 -0.54 2.66 12.21
N PHE A 256 0.06 2.55 11.03
CA PHE A 256 1.47 2.81 10.78
C PHE A 256 1.67 3.67 9.55
N ASN A 257 2.43 4.73 9.67
CA ASN A 257 2.96 5.47 8.54
C ASN A 257 4.19 4.76 7.96
N LEU A 258 4.14 4.39 6.69
CA LEU A 258 5.28 3.82 5.98
C LEU A 258 5.79 4.78 4.89
N GLY A 259 7.04 5.20 5.04
CA GLY A 259 7.71 6.15 4.16
C GLY A 259 9.17 6.32 4.52
N CYS A 260 9.82 7.35 4.01
CA CYS A 260 11.17 7.76 4.38
C CYS A 260 11.18 9.21 4.92
N ASP A 261 12.27 9.59 5.58
CA ASP A 261 12.43 10.91 6.22
C ASP A 261 12.84 12.02 5.23
N SER A 262 13.04 11.70 3.97
CA SER A 262 13.44 12.63 2.93
C SER A 262 12.36 12.78 1.86
N PHE A 263 12.43 13.86 1.12
CA PHE A 263 11.41 14.24 0.13
C PHE A 263 12.07 14.54 -1.21
N THR A 264 11.31 14.34 -2.29
CA THR A 264 11.77 14.67 -3.65
C THR A 264 10.68 15.49 -4.33
N SER A 265 11.05 16.63 -4.89
CA SER A 265 10.12 17.45 -5.69
C SER A 265 9.85 16.81 -7.05
N VAL A 266 8.70 17.10 -7.66
CA VAL A 266 8.36 16.58 -9.00
C VAL A 266 9.38 17.03 -10.04
N THR A 267 9.89 18.27 -9.97
CA THR A 267 11.01 18.72 -10.81
C THR A 267 12.26 17.87 -10.60
N ARG A 268 12.56 17.51 -9.35
CA ARG A 268 13.72 16.66 -9.05
C ARG A 268 13.54 15.24 -9.58
N VAL A 269 12.33 14.68 -9.51
CA VAL A 269 11.99 13.40 -10.16
C VAL A 269 12.28 13.48 -11.67
N ALA A 270 11.83 14.57 -12.33
CA ALA A 270 12.06 14.77 -13.77
C ALA A 270 13.57 14.80 -14.11
N GLN A 271 14.38 15.50 -13.32
CA GLN A 271 15.83 15.56 -13.48
C GLN A 271 16.48 14.18 -13.34
N ILE A 272 16.07 13.41 -12.32
CA ILE A 272 16.59 12.06 -12.08
C ILE A 272 16.22 11.15 -13.25
N VAL A 273 14.96 11.14 -13.69
CA VAL A 273 14.50 10.30 -14.80
C VAL A 273 15.24 10.66 -16.09
N ALA A 274 15.33 11.95 -16.45
CA ALA A 274 16.06 12.40 -17.65
C ALA A 274 17.52 11.93 -17.61
N LYS A 275 18.20 12.07 -16.47
CA LYS A 275 19.58 11.62 -16.27
C LYS A 275 19.73 10.11 -16.45
N GLU A 276 18.83 9.31 -15.86
CA GLU A 276 18.88 7.85 -15.96
C GLU A 276 18.56 7.34 -17.39
N MET A 277 17.83 8.15 -18.18
CA MET A 277 17.62 7.92 -19.62
C MET A 277 18.78 8.40 -20.50
N GLY A 278 19.85 9.00 -19.93
CA GLY A 278 20.98 9.56 -20.69
C GLY A 278 20.64 10.85 -21.44
N LEU A 279 19.57 11.56 -21.06
CA LEU A 279 19.11 12.78 -21.72
C LEU A 279 19.69 14.02 -21.01
N ASN A 280 20.48 14.83 -21.73
CA ASN A 280 21.22 15.96 -21.14
C ASN A 280 20.55 17.33 -21.32
N ASN A 281 19.67 17.49 -22.32
CA ASN A 281 19.09 18.79 -22.68
C ASN A 281 17.56 18.72 -22.78
N VAL A 282 16.91 18.30 -21.69
CA VAL A 282 15.46 18.25 -21.62
C VAL A 282 14.91 19.60 -21.14
N SER A 283 14.03 20.21 -21.90
CA SER A 283 13.28 21.42 -21.51
C SER A 283 12.07 21.00 -20.67
N PHE A 284 11.95 21.51 -19.45
CA PHE A 284 10.79 21.24 -18.58
C PHE A 284 9.72 22.31 -18.79
N LYS A 285 8.50 21.89 -19.11
CA LYS A 285 7.34 22.75 -19.33
C LYS A 285 6.33 22.53 -18.19
N TYR A 286 6.09 23.53 -17.39
CA TYR A 286 5.19 23.46 -16.26
C TYR A 286 3.80 23.94 -16.68
N THR A 287 2.75 23.18 -16.30
CA THR A 287 1.36 23.59 -16.58
C THR A 287 0.87 24.70 -15.63
N GLY A 288 1.62 24.95 -14.55
CA GLY A 288 1.29 25.95 -13.53
C GLY A 288 0.31 25.43 -12.47
N GLY A 289 0.14 26.24 -11.42
CA GLY A 289 -0.67 25.88 -10.25
C GLY A 289 0.08 25.03 -9.23
N LYS A 290 -0.43 25.00 -8.00
CA LYS A 290 0.18 24.28 -6.86
C LYS A 290 0.00 22.77 -6.91
N ARG A 291 -0.95 22.25 -7.70
CA ARG A 291 -1.33 20.83 -7.77
C ARG A 291 -1.19 20.29 -9.18
N GLY A 292 -0.82 19.03 -9.30
CA GLY A 292 -0.76 18.33 -10.58
C GLY A 292 -2.15 18.02 -11.16
N TRP A 293 -3.12 17.72 -10.30
CA TRP A 293 -4.52 17.45 -10.67
C TRP A 293 -5.46 17.78 -9.51
N PRO A 294 -6.79 17.90 -9.72
CA PRO A 294 -7.77 18.07 -8.65
C PRO A 294 -7.68 16.89 -7.64
N GLY A 295 -7.53 17.22 -6.35
CA GLY A 295 -7.37 16.22 -5.29
C GLY A 295 -5.93 15.74 -5.05
N ASP A 296 -4.94 16.23 -5.81
CA ASP A 296 -3.53 16.00 -5.49
C ASP A 296 -3.16 16.73 -4.19
N VAL A 297 -2.49 16.05 -3.28
CA VAL A 297 -1.92 16.63 -2.06
C VAL A 297 -0.49 17.08 -2.38
N PRO A 298 -0.21 18.41 -2.45
CA PRO A 298 1.07 18.88 -2.98
C PRO A 298 2.27 18.52 -2.10
N VAL A 299 2.11 18.58 -0.78
CA VAL A 299 3.18 18.32 0.19
C VAL A 299 2.69 17.30 1.21
N ILE A 300 3.48 16.23 1.39
CA ILE A 300 3.23 15.22 2.41
C ILE A 300 4.56 14.96 3.12
N HIS A 301 4.58 15.25 4.42
CA HIS A 301 5.70 14.91 5.29
C HIS A 301 5.22 13.90 6.33
N PHE A 302 5.79 12.70 6.32
CA PHE A 302 5.46 11.68 7.31
C PHE A 302 6.34 11.77 8.54
N ASN A 303 5.71 11.59 9.70
CA ASN A 303 6.40 11.16 10.88
C ASN A 303 6.41 9.62 10.91
N VAL A 304 7.57 9.02 10.85
CA VAL A 304 7.76 7.56 10.83
C VAL A 304 8.38 7.03 12.14
N GLU A 305 8.39 7.83 13.19
CA GLU A 305 9.00 7.49 14.48
C GLU A 305 8.39 6.25 15.13
N LYS A 306 7.11 5.98 14.89
CA LYS A 306 6.46 4.76 15.35
C LYS A 306 7.12 3.52 14.77
N MET A 307 7.40 3.53 13.47
CA MET A 307 8.08 2.43 12.79
C MET A 307 9.55 2.30 13.19
N LYS A 308 10.26 3.43 13.41
CA LYS A 308 11.63 3.40 13.94
C LYS A 308 11.71 2.77 15.32
N LYS A 309 10.73 3.04 16.19
CA LYS A 309 10.64 2.39 17.52
C LYS A 309 10.43 0.87 17.44
N LEU A 310 9.82 0.38 16.37
CA LEU A 310 9.71 -1.05 16.09
C LEU A 310 10.97 -1.64 15.43
N GLY A 311 12.00 -0.84 15.16
CA GLY A 311 13.25 -1.27 14.56
C GLY A 311 13.25 -1.21 13.02
N TRP A 312 12.29 -0.52 12.39
CA TRP A 312 12.27 -0.35 10.93
C TRP A 312 12.50 1.09 10.50
N GLN A 313 13.30 1.23 9.45
CA GLN A 313 13.52 2.47 8.71
C GLN A 313 13.78 2.16 7.24
N ALA A 314 13.29 3.01 6.33
CA ALA A 314 13.62 2.90 4.91
C ALA A 314 15.13 3.03 4.68
N ARG A 315 15.70 2.16 3.85
CA ARG A 315 17.16 2.05 3.62
C ARG A 315 17.72 3.14 2.72
N HIS A 316 16.84 3.74 1.90
CA HIS A 316 17.25 4.71 0.88
C HIS A 316 16.56 6.05 1.10
N SER A 317 17.25 7.13 0.72
CA SER A 317 16.63 8.44 0.59
C SER A 317 15.61 8.45 -0.54
N SER A 318 14.69 9.43 -0.53
CA SER A 318 13.66 9.59 -1.55
C SER A 318 14.27 9.73 -2.96
N ASP A 319 15.33 10.54 -3.13
CA ASP A 319 16.05 10.67 -4.41
C ASP A 319 16.67 9.35 -4.89
N GLU A 320 17.24 8.56 -3.98
CA GLU A 320 17.81 7.25 -4.30
C GLU A 320 16.74 6.24 -4.69
N ALA A 321 15.62 6.21 -3.97
CA ALA A 321 14.48 5.36 -4.30
C ALA A 321 13.94 5.67 -5.69
N VAL A 322 13.76 6.95 -6.04
CA VAL A 322 13.38 7.41 -7.39
C VAL A 322 14.38 6.94 -8.44
N ARG A 323 15.69 7.10 -8.18
CA ARG A 323 16.75 6.68 -9.11
C ARG A 323 16.74 5.17 -9.35
N ILE A 324 16.66 4.38 -8.27
CA ILE A 324 16.63 2.91 -8.36
C ILE A 324 15.38 2.45 -9.12
N ALA A 325 14.21 3.04 -8.82
CA ALA A 325 12.96 2.71 -9.50
C ALA A 325 13.02 3.06 -10.99
N ALA A 326 13.54 4.24 -11.36
CA ALA A 326 13.70 4.64 -12.76
C ALA A 326 14.60 3.66 -13.53
N ARG A 327 15.74 3.26 -12.97
CA ARG A 327 16.64 2.25 -13.59
C ARG A 327 15.95 0.90 -13.80
N ARG A 328 15.19 0.44 -12.82
CA ARG A 328 14.45 -0.85 -12.91
C ARG A 328 13.37 -0.81 -13.97
N LEU A 329 12.62 0.28 -14.03
CA LEU A 329 11.58 0.47 -15.05
C LEU A 329 12.16 0.56 -16.45
N LEU A 330 13.27 1.26 -16.63
CA LEU A 330 13.95 1.36 -17.92
C LEU A 330 14.43 0.00 -18.46
N ARG A 331 14.73 -0.96 -17.59
CA ARG A 331 15.13 -2.33 -17.98
C ARG A 331 13.95 -3.23 -18.31
N SER A 332 12.76 -2.93 -17.78
CA SER A 332 11.56 -3.77 -17.93
C SER A 332 10.58 -3.26 -19.00
N LEU A 333 10.74 -2.03 -19.45
CA LEU A 333 9.98 -1.38 -20.52
C LEU A 333 10.72 -1.42 -21.86
#